data_db03899e62d493a2169bf2429a91b503
#
_entry.id   db03899e62d493a2169bf2429a91b503
#
_cell.length_a   1.000
_cell.length_b   1.000
_cell.length_c   1.000
_cell.angle_alpha   90.00
_cell.angle_beta   90.00
_cell.angle_gamma   90.00
#
_symmetry.space_group_name_H-M   'P 1'
#
loop_
_entity.id
_entity.type
_entity.pdbx_description
1 polymer ?
#
loop_
_entity_poly.entity_id
_entity_poly.type
_entity_poly.pdbx_seq_one_letter_code
_entity_poly.pdbx_strand_id
1 'polypeptide(L)'
;MQKEAVGCQTSLHNINQEDITVLTSKMIKDAAIAAGADKCGIAPMSRFKGAPDEMNPQFLFPEAKSCIGFVFRIPRGVQRGIEEGTQFYQYPSMAYGGINEIFAPAVLYQVGKLIEDEGYEAFVYRNTGARGVVSDMDGSPGNTLSPEEQIEINENAKTSTAHHRSVQFTRPTREGNVAPDLQFQFRLAAVACGLGEIGWSKMLLTPEFGPLQRVAFLFTDAELEYDEMYHGKPLCRKCGACVRECPGSCIPAIHSGKTISVDLDGKLCEWGDIDMWRCYAFYTHAGRFYNPFVPKEVWDANENGALDLMEGVTDVANEQEIMKVYTALQKYFPSWVGYNMAKCGGCIRACVSMLEKKGGCMEGRFEAPLRTKKAWKLDR
;
A
#
# COMPACT_ATOMS: atom_id res chain seq x y z
N MET A 1 -40.68 24.62 -43.65
CA MET A 1 -40.52 23.50 -42.69
C MET A 1 -39.65 24.00 -41.56
N GLN A 2 -40.28 24.50 -40.52
CA GLN A 2 -39.63 24.95 -39.28
C GLN A 2 -39.34 23.73 -38.41
N LYS A 3 -38.11 23.57 -37.97
CA LYS A 3 -37.73 22.58 -36.96
C LYS A 3 -37.89 23.24 -35.57
N GLU A 4 -38.86 22.74 -34.84
CA GLU A 4 -39.00 23.07 -33.42
C GLU A 4 -37.87 22.46 -32.62
N ALA A 5 -37.18 23.32 -31.86
CA ALA A 5 -36.21 22.90 -30.87
C ALA A 5 -36.96 22.48 -29.60
N VAL A 6 -36.86 21.22 -29.24
CA VAL A 6 -37.35 20.70 -27.95
C VAL A 6 -36.39 21.16 -26.88
N GLY A 7 -36.80 22.18 -26.14
CA GLY A 7 -36.09 22.64 -24.95
C GLY A 7 -36.29 21.64 -23.79
N CYS A 8 -35.23 21.02 -23.36
CA CYS A 8 -35.19 20.27 -22.09
C CYS A 8 -35.18 21.28 -20.94
N GLN A 9 -36.38 21.58 -20.41
CA GLN A 9 -36.51 22.30 -19.14
C GLN A 9 -36.30 21.29 -17.99
N THR A 10 -35.10 21.22 -17.46
CA THR A 10 -34.85 20.64 -16.14
C THR A 10 -35.48 21.56 -15.09
N SER A 11 -36.57 21.10 -14.50
CA SER A 11 -37.18 21.73 -13.32
C SER A 11 -36.16 21.67 -12.18
N LEU A 12 -35.54 22.79 -11.84
CA LEU A 12 -34.87 22.98 -10.58
C LEU A 12 -35.92 22.83 -9.48
N HIS A 13 -35.95 21.68 -8.81
CA HIS A 13 -36.73 21.50 -7.61
C HIS A 13 -36.19 22.51 -6.58
N ASN A 14 -37.06 23.34 -6.06
CA ASN A 14 -36.79 24.12 -4.84
C ASN A 14 -36.51 23.15 -3.71
N ILE A 15 -35.23 22.98 -3.38
CA ILE A 15 -34.80 22.29 -2.17
C ILE A 15 -35.18 23.19 -1.02
N ASN A 16 -36.17 22.77 -0.23
CA ASN A 16 -36.53 23.46 1.01
C ASN A 16 -35.32 23.48 1.93
N GLN A 17 -34.99 24.65 2.45
CA GLN A 17 -33.85 24.92 3.34
C GLN A 17 -33.90 24.18 4.70
N GLU A 18 -34.89 23.30 4.91
CA GLU A 18 -35.11 22.62 6.21
C GLU A 18 -34.51 21.22 6.34
N ASP A 19 -33.90 20.64 5.29
CA ASP A 19 -33.27 19.31 5.31
C ASP A 19 -31.81 19.31 4.86
N ILE A 20 -31.01 20.29 5.28
CA ILE A 20 -29.56 20.17 5.13
C ILE A 20 -29.09 19.18 6.20
N THR A 21 -29.07 17.92 5.86
CA THR A 21 -28.40 16.90 6.68
C THR A 21 -26.92 17.24 6.66
N VAL A 22 -26.39 17.74 7.77
CA VAL A 22 -24.96 18.05 7.88
C VAL A 22 -24.21 16.72 7.86
N LEU A 23 -23.29 16.54 6.91
CA LEU A 23 -22.43 15.36 6.82
C LEU A 23 -21.70 15.16 8.15
N THR A 24 -21.88 13.99 8.77
CA THR A 24 -21.26 13.67 10.05
C THR A 24 -20.26 12.53 9.93
N SER A 25 -19.28 12.52 10.82
CA SER A 25 -18.31 11.39 10.94
C SER A 25 -19.01 10.06 11.17
N LYS A 26 -20.13 10.07 11.89
CA LYS A 26 -20.94 8.88 12.14
C LYS A 26 -21.54 8.34 10.83
N MET A 27 -22.13 9.18 9.99
CA MET A 27 -22.70 8.77 8.70
C MET A 27 -21.64 8.11 7.81
N ILE A 28 -20.45 8.71 7.75
CA ILE A 28 -19.32 8.17 6.96
C ILE A 28 -18.89 6.80 7.50
N LYS A 29 -18.72 6.66 8.82
CA LYS A 29 -18.29 5.40 9.45
C LYS A 29 -19.34 4.32 9.28
N ASP A 30 -20.61 4.62 9.47
CA ASP A 30 -21.70 3.67 9.29
C ASP A 30 -21.79 3.20 7.83
N ALA A 31 -21.67 4.13 6.87
CA ALA A 31 -21.65 3.81 5.44
C ALA A 31 -20.44 2.94 5.08
N ALA A 32 -19.26 3.24 5.61
CA ALA A 32 -18.04 2.46 5.39
C ALA A 32 -18.18 1.01 5.87
N ILE A 33 -18.71 0.81 7.08
CA ILE A 33 -18.94 -0.53 7.64
C ILE A 33 -20.04 -1.27 6.86
N ALA A 34 -21.13 -0.58 6.53
CA ALA A 34 -22.21 -1.16 5.72
C ALA A 34 -21.74 -1.57 4.33
N ALA A 35 -20.82 -0.81 3.73
CA ALA A 35 -20.22 -1.11 2.44
C ALA A 35 -19.16 -2.24 2.49
N GLY A 36 -18.71 -2.66 3.68
CA GLY A 36 -17.81 -3.81 3.87
C GLY A 36 -16.40 -3.49 4.39
N ALA A 37 -16.13 -2.27 4.85
CA ALA A 37 -14.92 -2.01 5.63
C ALA A 37 -15.00 -2.68 7.01
N ASP A 38 -13.89 -3.19 7.53
CA ASP A 38 -13.84 -3.75 8.89
C ASP A 38 -13.63 -2.65 9.96
N LYS A 39 -13.02 -1.51 9.59
CA LYS A 39 -12.85 -0.32 10.43
C LYS A 39 -12.82 0.93 9.56
N CYS A 40 -13.21 2.05 10.15
CA CYS A 40 -13.05 3.37 9.58
C CYS A 40 -12.54 4.33 10.67
N GLY A 41 -11.65 5.23 10.32
CA GLY A 41 -11.13 6.26 11.20
C GLY A 41 -10.88 7.56 10.44
N ILE A 42 -10.99 8.69 11.12
CA ILE A 42 -10.95 10.03 10.51
C ILE A 42 -9.89 10.88 11.20
N ALA A 43 -9.04 11.54 10.42
CA ALA A 43 -8.01 12.44 10.90
C ALA A 43 -8.14 13.83 10.28
N PRO A 44 -7.77 14.91 11.00
CA PRO A 44 -7.54 16.20 10.38
C PRO A 44 -6.30 16.15 9.51
N MET A 45 -6.30 16.88 8.39
CA MET A 45 -5.13 16.98 7.53
C MET A 45 -3.92 17.63 8.24
N SER A 46 -4.17 18.43 9.26
CA SER A 46 -3.11 19.05 10.07
C SER A 46 -2.17 18.05 10.75
N ARG A 47 -2.60 16.80 11.00
CA ARG A 47 -1.73 15.75 11.57
C ARG A 47 -0.55 15.38 10.67
N PHE A 48 -0.62 15.67 9.39
CA PHE A 48 0.46 15.37 8.44
C PHE A 48 1.55 16.45 8.39
N LYS A 49 1.43 17.56 9.11
CA LYS A 49 2.41 18.67 9.09
C LYS A 49 3.83 18.26 9.49
N GLY A 50 3.99 17.24 10.34
CA GLY A 50 5.30 16.70 10.74
C GLY A 50 5.83 15.61 9.82
N ALA A 51 5.04 15.16 8.85
CA ALA A 51 5.50 14.17 7.89
C ALA A 51 6.42 14.80 6.83
N PRO A 52 7.39 14.06 6.28
CA PRO A 52 8.15 14.50 5.13
C PRO A 52 7.21 14.93 3.99
N ASP A 53 7.59 15.96 3.24
CA ASP A 53 6.77 16.53 2.17
C ASP A 53 6.30 15.48 1.15
N GLU A 54 7.18 14.56 0.79
CA GLU A 54 6.85 13.47 -0.13
C GLU A 54 5.81 12.48 0.43
N MET A 55 5.49 12.57 1.72
CA MET A 55 4.49 11.73 2.39
C MET A 55 3.23 12.50 2.78
N ASN A 56 3.21 13.82 2.59
CA ASN A 56 2.11 14.68 3.00
C ASN A 56 0.99 14.72 1.94
N PRO A 57 -0.19 14.15 2.22
CA PRO A 57 -1.28 14.11 1.25
C PRO A 57 -1.91 15.47 0.93
N GLN A 58 -1.60 16.53 1.67
CA GLN A 58 -2.08 17.88 1.39
C GLN A 58 -1.66 18.35 -0.02
N PHE A 59 -0.55 17.84 -0.55
CA PHE A 59 -0.13 18.15 -1.91
C PHE A 59 -0.97 17.49 -3.00
N LEU A 60 -1.74 16.44 -2.67
CA LEU A 60 -2.68 15.82 -3.61
C LEU A 60 -3.98 16.58 -3.68
N PHE A 61 -4.45 17.07 -2.55
CA PHE A 61 -5.69 17.80 -2.42
C PHE A 61 -5.49 18.95 -1.40
N PRO A 62 -5.05 20.13 -1.87
CA PRO A 62 -4.73 21.28 -1.00
C PRO A 62 -5.88 21.74 -0.11
N GLU A 63 -7.11 21.65 -0.60
CA GLU A 63 -8.33 22.06 0.09
C GLU A 63 -8.83 21.05 1.12
N ALA A 64 -8.27 19.83 1.12
CA ALA A 64 -8.70 18.79 2.04
C ALA A 64 -8.54 19.21 3.51
N LYS A 65 -9.57 18.96 4.30
CA LYS A 65 -9.61 19.15 5.75
C LYS A 65 -9.53 17.84 6.51
N SER A 66 -10.10 16.78 5.92
CA SER A 66 -10.20 15.46 6.57
C SER A 66 -9.62 14.35 5.71
N CYS A 67 -8.90 13.43 6.36
CA CYS A 67 -8.43 12.17 5.83
C CYS A 67 -9.23 11.03 6.47
N ILE A 68 -9.89 10.22 5.66
CA ILE A 68 -10.70 9.08 6.09
C ILE A 68 -9.94 7.81 5.71
N GLY A 69 -9.61 6.99 6.70
CA GLY A 69 -8.92 5.72 6.52
C GLY A 69 -9.84 4.53 6.72
N PHE A 70 -9.72 3.55 5.83
CA PHE A 70 -10.50 2.31 5.85
C PHE A 70 -9.59 1.11 6.05
N VAL A 71 -10.02 0.15 6.87
CA VAL A 71 -9.33 -1.12 7.09
C VAL A 71 -10.15 -2.25 6.53
N PHE A 72 -9.50 -3.12 5.79
CA PHE A 72 -10.05 -4.36 5.21
C PHE A 72 -9.25 -5.54 5.75
N ARG A 73 -9.88 -6.38 6.54
CA ARG A 73 -9.25 -7.54 7.16
C ARG A 73 -8.83 -8.57 6.13
N ILE A 74 -7.61 -9.08 6.26
CA ILE A 74 -7.15 -10.26 5.53
C ILE A 74 -7.58 -11.51 6.32
N PRO A 75 -8.41 -12.39 5.76
CA PRO A 75 -8.70 -13.67 6.40
C PRO A 75 -7.43 -14.48 6.66
N ARG A 76 -7.21 -14.90 7.90
CA ARG A 76 -5.99 -15.63 8.28
C ARG A 76 -5.72 -16.88 7.44
N GLY A 77 -6.80 -17.56 7.03
CA GLY A 77 -6.71 -18.79 6.22
C GLY A 77 -5.96 -18.63 4.89
N VAL A 78 -5.93 -17.42 4.30
CA VAL A 78 -5.19 -17.19 3.04
C VAL A 78 -3.67 -17.31 3.21
N GLN A 79 -3.17 -17.27 4.45
CA GLN A 79 -1.76 -17.48 4.75
C GLN A 79 -1.35 -18.96 4.75
N ARG A 80 -2.32 -19.89 4.85
CA ARG A 80 -2.01 -21.32 4.96
C ARG A 80 -1.25 -21.86 3.77
N GLY A 81 -1.64 -21.46 2.56
CA GLY A 81 -0.98 -21.94 1.36
C GLY A 81 0.50 -21.58 1.30
N ILE A 82 0.87 -20.37 1.75
CA ILE A 82 2.26 -19.95 1.89
C ILE A 82 2.95 -20.72 3.01
N GLU A 83 2.29 -20.86 4.17
CA GLU A 83 2.82 -21.55 5.34
C GLU A 83 3.09 -23.03 5.08
N GLU A 84 2.18 -23.68 4.37
CA GLU A 84 2.26 -25.10 4.03
C GLU A 84 3.04 -25.39 2.75
N GLY A 85 3.36 -24.35 1.95
CA GLY A 85 4.04 -24.51 0.66
C GLY A 85 3.17 -25.14 -0.41
N THR A 86 1.83 -25.00 -0.33
CA THR A 86 0.88 -25.72 -1.19
C THR A 86 0.11 -24.83 -2.14
N GLN A 87 -0.30 -23.64 -1.71
CA GLN A 87 -1.22 -22.76 -2.45
C GLN A 87 -0.77 -21.29 -2.39
N PHE A 88 0.29 -20.97 -3.06
CA PHE A 88 0.89 -19.62 -3.07
C PHE A 88 -0.06 -18.54 -3.57
N TYR A 89 -0.99 -18.90 -4.45
CA TYR A 89 -1.85 -17.95 -5.13
C TYR A 89 -2.94 -17.34 -4.22
N GLN A 90 -3.33 -18.00 -3.16
CA GLN A 90 -4.44 -17.52 -2.31
C GLN A 90 -4.16 -16.17 -1.66
N TYR A 91 -2.95 -15.96 -1.16
CA TYR A 91 -2.58 -14.68 -0.58
C TYR A 91 -2.52 -13.54 -1.63
N PRO A 92 -1.82 -13.67 -2.77
CA PRO A 92 -1.82 -12.64 -3.80
C PRO A 92 -3.21 -12.36 -4.37
N SER A 93 -4.02 -13.36 -4.63
CA SER A 93 -5.33 -13.18 -5.25
C SER A 93 -6.36 -12.57 -4.30
N MET A 94 -6.52 -13.12 -3.11
CA MET A 94 -7.56 -12.68 -2.16
C MET A 94 -7.11 -11.50 -1.31
N ALA A 95 -5.91 -11.60 -0.72
CA ALA A 95 -5.44 -10.60 0.23
C ALA A 95 -4.81 -9.37 -0.44
N TYR A 96 -4.44 -9.46 -1.71
CA TYR A 96 -3.86 -8.38 -2.45
C TYR A 96 -4.81 -7.91 -3.56
N GLY A 97 -4.96 -8.69 -4.62
CA GLY A 97 -5.81 -8.35 -5.75
C GLY A 97 -7.27 -8.14 -5.33
N GLY A 98 -7.87 -9.12 -4.65
CA GLY A 98 -9.27 -9.04 -4.24
C GLY A 98 -9.58 -7.83 -3.37
N ILE A 99 -8.77 -7.57 -2.34
CA ILE A 99 -9.03 -6.43 -1.45
C ILE A 99 -8.69 -5.11 -2.14
N ASN A 100 -7.48 -4.97 -2.72
CA ASN A 100 -7.05 -3.67 -3.24
C ASN A 100 -7.77 -3.25 -4.52
N GLU A 101 -8.16 -4.22 -5.39
CA GLU A 101 -8.69 -3.92 -6.72
C GLU A 101 -10.21 -4.06 -6.82
N ILE A 102 -10.85 -4.73 -5.84
CA ILE A 102 -12.29 -5.00 -5.89
C ILE A 102 -12.99 -4.44 -4.65
N PHE A 103 -12.67 -4.94 -3.45
CA PHE A 103 -13.45 -4.60 -2.26
C PHE A 103 -13.20 -3.18 -1.78
N ALA A 104 -11.94 -2.75 -1.68
CA ALA A 104 -11.63 -1.40 -1.24
C ALA A 104 -12.15 -0.33 -2.22
N PRO A 105 -11.95 -0.43 -3.54
CA PRO A 105 -12.55 0.51 -4.49
C PRO A 105 -14.08 0.59 -4.40
N ALA A 106 -14.77 -0.53 -4.17
CA ALA A 106 -16.22 -0.53 -4.03
C ALA A 106 -16.68 0.26 -2.79
N VAL A 107 -15.98 0.12 -1.67
CA VAL A 107 -16.27 0.89 -0.44
C VAL A 107 -15.97 2.37 -0.65
N LEU A 108 -14.79 2.68 -1.21
CA LEU A 108 -14.40 4.07 -1.51
C LEU A 108 -15.41 4.77 -2.42
N TYR A 109 -15.90 4.07 -3.44
CA TYR A 109 -16.92 4.60 -4.35
C TYR A 109 -18.23 4.93 -3.63
N GLN A 110 -18.71 4.03 -2.76
CA GLN A 110 -19.96 4.24 -2.03
C GLN A 110 -19.86 5.39 -1.02
N VAL A 111 -18.75 5.45 -0.27
CA VAL A 111 -18.53 6.51 0.71
C VAL A 111 -18.23 7.85 0.02
N GLY A 112 -17.48 7.82 -1.11
CA GLY A 112 -17.22 9.01 -1.91
C GLY A 112 -18.51 9.64 -2.44
N LYS A 113 -19.41 8.82 -2.98
CA LYS A 113 -20.74 9.30 -3.40
C LYS A 113 -21.52 9.95 -2.26
N LEU A 114 -21.56 9.32 -1.09
CA LEU A 114 -22.24 9.89 0.08
C LEU A 114 -21.71 11.30 0.40
N ILE A 115 -20.40 11.49 0.34
CA ILE A 115 -19.75 12.78 0.61
C ILE A 115 -20.13 13.80 -0.48
N GLU A 116 -20.12 13.39 -1.74
CA GLU A 116 -20.46 14.27 -2.87
C GLU A 116 -21.96 14.59 -2.94
N ASP A 117 -22.82 13.67 -2.54
CA ASP A 117 -24.27 13.91 -2.41
C ASP A 117 -24.58 14.99 -1.35
N GLU A 118 -23.71 15.17 -0.36
CA GLU A 118 -23.77 16.25 0.66
C GLU A 118 -23.01 17.53 0.24
N GLY A 119 -22.50 17.60 -0.99
CA GLY A 119 -21.90 18.80 -1.59
C GLY A 119 -20.42 19.02 -1.28
N TYR A 120 -19.72 18.03 -0.79
CA TYR A 120 -18.27 18.06 -0.57
C TYR A 120 -17.51 17.25 -1.61
N GLU A 121 -16.26 17.58 -1.87
CA GLU A 121 -15.42 16.80 -2.78
C GLU A 121 -14.82 15.56 -2.07
N ALA A 122 -14.77 14.44 -2.80
CA ALA A 122 -14.23 13.17 -2.32
C ALA A 122 -13.08 12.69 -3.20
N PHE A 123 -11.83 12.96 -2.81
CA PHE A 123 -10.66 12.44 -3.49
C PHE A 123 -10.33 11.03 -3.00
N VAL A 124 -10.68 10.02 -3.79
CA VAL A 124 -10.46 8.61 -3.43
C VAL A 124 -9.05 8.16 -3.74
N TYR A 125 -8.39 7.50 -2.77
CA TYR A 125 -7.02 7.02 -2.89
C TYR A 125 -6.92 5.54 -2.52
N ARG A 126 -7.02 4.68 -3.51
CA ARG A 126 -6.91 3.23 -3.30
C ARG A 126 -5.46 2.79 -3.09
N ASN A 127 -5.26 1.66 -2.42
CA ASN A 127 -3.94 1.10 -2.16
C ASN A 127 -3.37 0.40 -3.41
N THR A 128 -3.06 1.18 -4.43
CA THR A 128 -2.29 0.72 -5.59
C THR A 128 -1.03 1.56 -5.68
N GLY A 129 0.08 0.90 -5.95
CA GLY A 129 1.32 1.60 -6.22
C GLY A 129 1.25 2.24 -7.60
N ALA A 130 0.63 3.43 -7.69
CA ALA A 130 0.84 4.28 -8.84
C ALA A 130 2.25 4.86 -8.73
N ARG A 131 3.25 4.07 -9.08
CA ARG A 131 4.54 4.62 -9.43
C ARG A 131 4.39 5.19 -10.83
N GLY A 132 4.84 6.42 -11.04
CA GLY A 132 5.07 6.91 -12.38
C GLY A 132 6.11 5.99 -13.01
N VAL A 133 5.65 5.09 -13.86
CA VAL A 133 6.55 4.30 -14.69
C VAL A 133 6.64 5.04 -16.00
N VAL A 134 7.79 5.53 -16.30
CA VAL A 134 8.11 5.93 -17.67
C VAL A 134 8.39 4.64 -18.42
N SER A 135 7.52 4.26 -19.34
CA SER A 135 7.75 3.15 -20.24
C SER A 135 7.80 3.66 -21.66
N ASP A 136 8.65 3.07 -22.47
CA ASP A 136 8.60 3.33 -23.91
C ASP A 136 7.28 2.74 -24.48
N MET A 137 6.80 3.36 -25.56
CA MET A 137 5.53 2.99 -26.19
C MET A 137 5.48 1.54 -26.70
N ASP A 138 6.63 0.90 -26.86
CA ASP A 138 6.76 -0.50 -27.28
C ASP A 138 6.65 -1.49 -26.12
N GLY A 139 6.41 -1.00 -24.89
CA GLY A 139 6.30 -1.81 -23.68
C GLY A 139 7.64 -2.30 -23.13
N SER A 140 8.77 -1.87 -23.70
CA SER A 140 10.08 -2.11 -23.09
C SER A 140 10.15 -1.42 -21.72
N PRO A 141 10.91 -1.98 -20.76
CA PRO A 141 11.19 -1.25 -19.53
C PRO A 141 11.88 0.04 -19.91
N GLY A 142 11.21 1.16 -19.69
CA GLY A 142 11.73 2.47 -20.07
C GLY A 142 13.09 2.69 -19.42
N ASN A 143 13.99 3.29 -20.18
CA ASN A 143 15.17 3.89 -19.59
C ASN A 143 14.68 4.83 -18.49
N THR A 144 15.19 4.66 -17.29
CA THR A 144 14.97 5.62 -16.22
C THR A 144 15.49 6.96 -16.69
N LEU A 145 14.58 7.87 -17.01
CA LEU A 145 14.94 9.23 -17.37
C LEU A 145 15.71 9.85 -16.21
N SER A 146 16.73 10.63 -16.53
CA SER A 146 17.39 11.45 -15.52
C SER A 146 16.39 12.47 -14.94
N PRO A 147 16.62 13.00 -13.74
CA PRO A 147 15.78 14.07 -13.20
C PRO A 147 15.61 15.25 -14.16
N GLU A 148 16.68 15.61 -14.89
CA GLU A 148 16.68 16.71 -15.85
C GLU A 148 15.78 16.39 -17.05
N GLU A 149 15.90 15.20 -17.64
CA GLU A 149 15.02 14.73 -18.72
C GLU A 149 13.55 14.69 -18.31
N GLN A 150 13.28 14.29 -17.07
CA GLN A 150 11.93 14.26 -16.52
C GLN A 150 11.33 15.67 -16.39
N ILE A 151 12.12 16.63 -15.89
CA ILE A 151 11.71 18.04 -15.80
C ILE A 151 11.45 18.60 -17.20
N GLU A 152 12.33 18.36 -18.14
CA GLU A 152 12.18 18.81 -19.52
C GLU A 152 10.89 18.26 -20.16
N ILE A 153 10.62 16.97 -19.98
CA ILE A 153 9.37 16.35 -20.46
C ILE A 153 8.15 17.03 -19.84
N ASN A 154 8.17 17.29 -18.53
CA ASN A 154 7.05 17.92 -17.84
C ASN A 154 6.81 19.35 -18.32
N GLU A 155 7.86 20.12 -18.55
CA GLU A 155 7.74 21.49 -19.09
C GLU A 155 7.23 21.48 -20.53
N ASN A 156 7.74 20.61 -21.37
CA ASN A 156 7.28 20.44 -22.74
C ASN A 156 5.81 19.98 -22.83
N ALA A 157 5.36 19.15 -21.90
CA ALA A 157 3.97 18.68 -21.85
C ALA A 157 2.95 19.78 -21.55
N LYS A 158 3.38 20.91 -20.98
CA LYS A 158 2.48 22.07 -20.75
C LYS A 158 2.13 22.82 -22.05
N THR A 159 2.99 22.75 -23.05
CA THR A 159 2.89 23.57 -24.26
C THR A 159 2.80 22.77 -25.55
N SER A 160 3.11 21.48 -25.54
CA SER A 160 3.20 20.63 -26.73
C SER A 160 2.03 19.66 -26.81
N THR A 161 1.44 19.51 -28.00
CA THR A 161 0.51 18.41 -28.35
C THR A 161 1.24 17.19 -28.90
N ALA A 162 2.57 17.23 -29.01
CA ALA A 162 3.35 16.11 -29.51
C ALA A 162 3.30 14.93 -28.54
N HIS A 163 3.11 13.73 -29.07
CA HIS A 163 3.24 12.51 -28.31
C HIS A 163 4.73 12.27 -28.02
N HIS A 164 5.06 12.16 -26.74
CA HIS A 164 6.39 11.78 -26.32
C HIS A 164 6.56 10.26 -26.45
N ARG A 165 7.81 9.82 -26.61
CA ARG A 165 8.17 8.40 -26.72
C ARG A 165 7.83 7.61 -25.45
N SER A 166 7.76 8.30 -24.30
CA SER A 166 7.46 7.69 -23.01
C SER A 166 6.10 8.14 -22.49
N VAL A 167 5.36 7.21 -21.87
CA VAL A 167 4.10 7.49 -21.20
C VAL A 167 4.37 7.67 -19.72
N GLN A 168 4.07 8.85 -19.21
CA GLN A 168 4.16 9.18 -17.81
C GLN A 168 2.74 9.28 -17.23
N PHE A 169 2.43 8.41 -16.27
CA PHE A 169 1.10 8.33 -15.65
C PHE A 169 0.84 9.39 -14.60
N THR A 170 1.90 10.00 -14.06
CA THR A 170 1.80 11.05 -13.04
C THR A 170 2.61 12.27 -13.44
N ARG A 171 2.22 13.41 -12.92
CA ARG A 171 2.99 14.66 -12.95
C ARG A 171 3.43 15.01 -11.54
N PRO A 172 4.50 15.80 -11.37
CA PRO A 172 4.86 16.26 -10.03
C PRO A 172 3.72 17.09 -9.43
N THR A 173 3.51 16.91 -8.14
CA THR A 173 2.54 17.71 -7.37
C THR A 173 3.17 19.03 -6.90
N ARG A 174 4.50 19.11 -6.88
CA ARG A 174 5.26 20.29 -6.48
C ARG A 174 6.14 20.76 -7.64
N GLU A 175 6.17 22.07 -7.85
CA GLU A 175 6.93 22.68 -8.94
C GLU A 175 8.43 22.39 -8.82
N GLY A 176 9.08 22.06 -9.93
CA GLY A 176 10.51 21.75 -10.00
C GLY A 176 10.88 20.33 -9.55
N ASN A 177 9.91 19.51 -9.12
CA ASN A 177 10.17 18.14 -8.73
C ASN A 177 9.99 17.16 -9.89
N VAL A 178 10.54 15.97 -9.72
CA VAL A 178 10.41 14.83 -10.64
C VAL A 178 9.28 13.92 -10.15
N ALA A 179 8.39 13.53 -11.05
CA ALA A 179 7.30 12.61 -10.72
C ALA A 179 7.80 11.14 -10.60
N PRO A 180 7.23 10.36 -9.68
CA PRO A 180 6.27 10.76 -8.65
C PRO A 180 6.99 11.41 -7.46
N ASP A 181 6.70 12.66 -7.18
CA ASP A 181 7.30 13.43 -6.08
C ASP A 181 6.51 13.29 -4.78
N LEU A 182 5.41 12.55 -4.80
CA LEU A 182 4.62 12.22 -3.63
C LEU A 182 4.44 10.71 -3.53
N GLN A 183 4.88 10.16 -2.41
CA GLN A 183 4.71 8.75 -2.05
C GLN A 183 3.83 8.65 -0.82
N PHE A 184 2.53 8.77 -1.02
CA PHE A 184 1.57 8.72 0.09
C PHE A 184 1.81 7.48 0.97
N GLN A 185 2.12 7.75 2.24
CA GLN A 185 2.49 6.70 3.19
C GLN A 185 1.25 6.16 3.91
N PHE A 186 0.63 5.12 3.33
CA PHE A 186 -0.59 4.49 3.86
C PHE A 186 -0.53 4.13 5.35
N ARG A 187 0.63 3.75 5.86
CA ARG A 187 0.77 3.32 7.26
C ARG A 187 0.77 4.51 8.20
N LEU A 188 1.42 5.61 7.83
CA LEU A 188 1.36 6.86 8.59
C LEU A 188 -0.06 7.42 8.59
N ALA A 189 -0.74 7.42 7.46
CA ALA A 189 -2.12 7.85 7.37
C ALA A 189 -3.06 7.00 8.23
N ALA A 190 -2.84 5.68 8.28
CA ALA A 190 -3.61 4.81 9.16
C ALA A 190 -3.37 5.12 10.65
N VAL A 191 -2.14 5.47 11.02
CA VAL A 191 -1.83 5.94 12.39
C VAL A 191 -2.53 7.27 12.67
N ALA A 192 -2.47 8.22 11.73
CA ALA A 192 -3.17 9.50 11.84
C ALA A 192 -4.68 9.32 12.07
N CYS A 193 -5.30 8.37 11.36
CA CYS A 193 -6.72 8.03 11.50
C CYS A 193 -7.05 7.17 12.73
N GLY A 194 -6.11 6.96 13.65
CA GLY A 194 -6.37 6.19 14.88
C GLY A 194 -6.51 4.67 14.68
N LEU A 195 -6.15 4.14 13.52
CA LEU A 195 -6.42 2.75 13.17
C LEU A 195 -5.43 1.74 13.79
N GLY A 196 -4.27 2.22 14.26
CA GLY A 196 -3.27 1.37 14.88
C GLY A 196 -1.89 2.00 14.98
N GLU A 197 -0.83 1.18 14.92
CA GLU A 197 0.58 1.59 15.02
C GLU A 197 1.44 0.93 13.94
N ILE A 198 2.60 1.52 13.65
CA ILE A 198 3.59 0.90 12.76
C ILE A 198 4.51 -0.01 13.60
N GLY A 199 4.65 -1.27 13.18
CA GLY A 199 5.57 -2.20 13.80
C GLY A 199 6.99 -2.12 13.21
N TRP A 200 7.94 -2.80 13.86
CA TRP A 200 9.35 -2.80 13.44
C TRP A 200 9.57 -3.18 11.98
N SER A 201 8.77 -4.09 11.43
CA SER A 201 8.80 -4.50 10.02
C SER A 201 8.10 -3.51 9.07
N LYS A 202 7.85 -2.27 9.49
CA LYS A 202 7.10 -1.25 8.74
C LYS A 202 5.65 -1.66 8.43
N MET A 203 5.13 -2.74 9.03
CA MET A 203 3.73 -3.14 8.85
C MET A 203 2.83 -2.36 9.80
N LEU A 204 1.67 -1.92 9.30
CA LEU A 204 0.61 -1.44 10.18
C LEU A 204 0.13 -2.60 11.05
N LEU A 205 -0.05 -2.35 12.32
CA LEU A 205 -0.66 -3.25 13.28
C LEU A 205 -1.94 -2.61 13.81
N THR A 206 -3.04 -3.32 13.70
CA THR A 206 -4.30 -2.93 14.35
C THR A 206 -4.53 -3.78 15.59
N PRO A 207 -5.23 -3.27 16.61
CA PRO A 207 -5.52 -4.06 17.82
C PRO A 207 -6.25 -5.37 17.52
N GLU A 208 -7.15 -5.35 16.53
CA GLU A 208 -8.03 -6.48 16.22
C GLU A 208 -7.40 -7.49 15.26
N PHE A 209 -6.56 -7.03 14.30
CA PHE A 209 -6.12 -7.87 13.19
C PHE A 209 -4.59 -8.02 13.13
N GLY A 210 -3.85 -7.36 14.04
CA GLY A 210 -2.39 -7.31 13.94
C GLY A 210 -1.97 -6.81 12.56
N PRO A 211 -1.11 -7.53 11.82
CA PRO A 211 -0.67 -7.15 10.47
C PRO A 211 -1.61 -7.65 9.34
N LEU A 212 -2.74 -8.29 9.67
CA LEU A 212 -3.64 -8.91 8.70
C LEU A 212 -4.71 -7.93 8.18
N GLN A 213 -4.28 -6.87 7.53
CA GLN A 213 -5.18 -5.92 6.88
C GLN A 213 -4.56 -5.25 5.68
N ARG A 214 -5.45 -4.67 4.86
CA ARG A 214 -5.18 -3.65 3.86
C ARG A 214 -5.87 -2.36 4.27
N VAL A 215 -5.38 -1.25 3.75
CA VAL A 215 -5.96 0.07 4.00
C VAL A 215 -6.17 0.81 2.69
N ALA A 216 -7.17 1.67 2.66
CA ALA A 216 -7.41 2.63 1.61
C ALA A 216 -7.85 3.94 2.23
N PHE A 217 -7.81 5.03 1.48
CA PHE A 217 -8.06 6.36 2.02
C PHE A 217 -8.95 7.18 1.10
N LEU A 218 -9.58 8.17 1.69
CA LEU A 218 -10.33 9.21 1.03
C LEU A 218 -9.99 10.55 1.70
N PHE A 219 -9.83 11.59 0.91
CA PHE A 219 -9.63 12.95 1.40
C PHE A 219 -10.84 13.78 1.02
N THR A 220 -11.26 14.70 1.89
CA THR A 220 -12.39 15.57 1.62
C THR A 220 -12.17 16.97 2.22
N ASP A 221 -12.75 17.97 1.60
CA ASP A 221 -12.82 19.33 2.12
C ASP A 221 -13.90 19.51 3.21
N ALA A 222 -14.70 18.47 3.47
CA ALA A 222 -15.56 18.43 4.64
C ALA A 222 -14.75 18.45 5.94
N GLU A 223 -15.13 19.32 6.86
CA GLU A 223 -14.62 19.31 8.23
C GLU A 223 -15.46 18.34 9.07
N LEU A 224 -14.81 17.32 9.62
CA LEU A 224 -15.46 16.21 10.32
C LEU A 224 -14.99 16.12 11.77
N GLU A 225 -15.70 15.41 12.62
CA GLU A 225 -15.19 15.01 13.92
C GLU A 225 -14.07 13.96 13.75
N TYR A 226 -12.95 14.16 14.43
CA TYR A 226 -11.74 13.36 14.25
C TYR A 226 -11.57 12.31 15.36
N ASP A 227 -11.03 11.17 14.97
CA ASP A 227 -10.68 10.12 15.91
C ASP A 227 -9.32 10.42 16.58
N GLU A 228 -9.18 10.00 17.83
CA GLU A 228 -7.91 10.01 18.52
C GLU A 228 -6.95 8.98 17.92
N MET A 229 -5.66 9.32 17.84
CA MET A 229 -4.65 8.34 17.48
C MET A 229 -4.59 7.25 18.55
N TYR A 230 -4.22 6.03 18.14
CA TYR A 230 -4.14 4.90 19.06
C TYR A 230 -3.16 5.16 20.22
N HIS A 231 -3.65 5.10 21.46
CA HIS A 231 -2.89 5.28 22.70
C HIS A 231 -2.92 4.06 23.62
N GLY A 232 -3.32 2.89 23.09
CA GLY A 232 -3.35 1.66 23.86
C GLY A 232 -1.97 1.06 24.16
N LYS A 233 -1.97 -0.18 24.63
CA LYS A 233 -0.71 -0.92 24.82
C LYS A 233 0.04 -1.07 23.50
N PRO A 234 1.38 -0.94 23.48
CA PRO A 234 2.15 -1.11 22.25
C PRO A 234 1.83 -2.41 21.54
N LEU A 235 1.42 -2.33 20.27
CA LEU A 235 1.07 -3.48 19.44
C LEU A 235 2.34 -4.23 18.98
N CYS A 236 3.41 -3.49 18.68
CA CYS A 236 4.69 -4.07 18.35
C CYS A 236 5.58 -4.23 19.60
N ARG A 237 5.87 -5.47 19.98
CA ARG A 237 6.75 -5.78 21.13
C ARG A 237 8.23 -5.80 20.77
N LYS A 238 8.62 -5.41 19.58
CA LYS A 238 10.01 -5.49 19.09
C LYS A 238 10.67 -6.87 19.35
N CYS A 239 9.91 -7.98 19.19
CA CYS A 239 10.34 -9.34 19.52
C CYS A 239 11.34 -9.96 18.53
N GLY A 240 11.64 -9.28 17.42
CA GLY A 240 12.58 -9.73 16.39
C GLY A 240 12.11 -10.91 15.53
N ALA A 241 10.89 -11.40 15.69
CA ALA A 241 10.39 -12.52 14.89
C ALA A 241 10.38 -12.20 13.39
N CYS A 242 9.94 -11.01 13.01
CA CYS A 242 9.95 -10.54 11.61
C CYS A 242 11.37 -10.46 11.03
N VAL A 243 12.37 -10.13 11.84
CA VAL A 243 13.79 -10.11 11.44
C VAL A 243 14.28 -11.52 11.10
N ARG A 244 14.04 -12.48 12.02
CA ARG A 244 14.49 -13.87 11.85
C ARG A 244 13.85 -14.61 10.69
N GLU A 245 12.59 -14.29 10.40
CA GLU A 245 11.81 -14.96 9.35
C GLU A 245 11.85 -14.23 8.00
N CYS A 246 12.65 -13.17 7.88
CA CYS A 246 12.82 -12.48 6.61
C CYS A 246 13.76 -13.24 5.68
N PRO A 247 13.29 -13.84 4.58
CA PRO A 247 14.15 -14.65 3.71
C PRO A 247 15.25 -13.87 3.00
N GLY A 248 15.03 -12.56 2.80
CA GLY A 248 16.00 -11.66 2.18
C GLY A 248 16.85 -10.90 3.18
N SER A 249 16.72 -11.17 4.50
CA SER A 249 17.43 -10.42 5.56
C SER A 249 17.30 -8.89 5.44
N CYS A 250 16.14 -8.44 4.92
CA CYS A 250 15.91 -7.03 4.59
C CYS A 250 15.57 -6.16 5.82
N ILE A 251 15.16 -6.78 6.93
CA ILE A 251 14.70 -6.08 8.14
C ILE A 251 15.87 -6.02 9.12
N PRO A 252 16.34 -4.83 9.51
CA PRO A 252 17.48 -4.71 10.40
C PRO A 252 17.19 -5.28 11.80
N ALA A 253 18.23 -5.71 12.50
CA ALA A 253 18.10 -6.13 13.89
C ALA A 253 17.59 -4.99 14.76
N ILE A 254 16.82 -5.32 15.82
CA ILE A 254 16.14 -4.31 16.67
C ILE A 254 17.12 -3.28 17.27
N HIS A 255 18.31 -3.68 17.60
CA HIS A 255 19.32 -2.83 18.25
C HIS A 255 20.45 -2.42 17.31
N SER A 256 20.25 -2.49 15.98
CA SER A 256 21.28 -2.15 15.00
C SER A 256 21.53 -0.63 14.85
N GLY A 257 20.68 0.20 15.40
CA GLY A 257 20.68 1.66 15.16
C GLY A 257 20.10 2.06 13.78
N LYS A 258 19.74 1.09 12.93
CA LYS A 258 19.11 1.35 11.62
C LYS A 258 17.61 1.52 11.80
N THR A 259 17.18 2.75 12.00
CA THR A 259 15.79 3.10 12.35
C THR A 259 15.35 4.33 11.56
N ILE A 260 14.12 4.31 11.08
CA ILE A 260 13.42 5.47 10.53
C ILE A 260 12.38 5.92 11.55
N SER A 261 12.34 7.22 11.80
CA SER A 261 11.40 7.84 12.72
C SER A 261 10.70 9.01 12.05
N VAL A 262 9.40 9.10 12.24
CA VAL A 262 8.57 10.23 11.77
C VAL A 262 7.70 10.68 12.95
N ASP A 263 7.76 11.97 13.26
CA ASP A 263 6.81 12.57 14.18
C ASP A 263 5.52 12.91 13.44
N LEU A 264 4.41 12.41 13.96
CA LEU A 264 3.09 12.61 13.39
C LEU A 264 2.21 13.26 14.47
N ASP A 265 2.18 14.59 14.47
CA ASP A 265 1.42 15.38 15.44
C ASP A 265 1.74 14.98 16.90
N GLY A 266 3.03 14.91 17.24
CA GLY A 266 3.53 14.53 18.55
C GLY A 266 3.55 13.02 18.83
N LYS A 267 3.08 12.19 17.90
CA LYS A 267 3.21 10.73 17.97
C LYS A 267 4.42 10.26 17.16
N LEU A 268 5.45 9.76 17.85
CA LEU A 268 6.61 9.18 17.20
C LEU A 268 6.27 7.82 16.56
N CYS A 269 6.33 7.76 15.26
CA CYS A 269 6.23 6.54 14.48
C CYS A 269 7.64 6.02 14.16
N GLU A 270 7.97 4.80 14.58
CA GLU A 270 9.31 4.24 14.41
C GLU A 270 9.27 2.84 13.82
N TRP A 271 10.16 2.56 12.87
CA TRP A 271 10.36 1.23 12.28
C TRP A 271 11.80 1.02 11.86
N GLY A 272 12.19 -0.24 11.61
CA GLY A 272 13.52 -0.56 11.09
C GLY A 272 13.72 0.02 9.70
N ASP A 273 14.91 0.55 9.43
CA ASP A 273 15.30 0.99 8.07
C ASP A 273 15.47 -0.23 7.17
N ILE A 274 14.36 -0.58 6.52
CA ILE A 274 14.25 -1.80 5.71
C ILE A 274 14.90 -1.56 4.36
N ASP A 275 15.77 -2.47 3.93
CA ASP A 275 16.22 -2.54 2.56
C ASP A 275 15.03 -2.84 1.64
N MET A 276 14.41 -1.78 1.14
CA MET A 276 13.16 -1.87 0.36
C MET A 276 13.36 -2.50 -1.01
N TRP A 277 14.53 -2.30 -1.64
CA TRP A 277 14.81 -2.90 -2.94
C TRP A 277 14.98 -4.41 -2.81
N ARG A 278 15.79 -4.86 -1.87
CA ARG A 278 15.93 -6.28 -1.56
C ARG A 278 14.60 -6.91 -1.11
N CYS A 279 13.86 -6.22 -0.25
CA CYS A 279 12.52 -6.66 0.16
C CYS A 279 11.58 -6.81 -1.04
N TYR A 280 11.63 -5.90 -2.00
CA TYR A 280 10.81 -5.99 -3.21
C TYR A 280 11.15 -7.21 -4.06
N ALA A 281 12.44 -7.51 -4.27
CA ALA A 281 12.88 -8.71 -4.98
C ALA A 281 12.33 -9.99 -4.31
N PHE A 282 12.56 -10.14 -3.00
CA PHE A 282 12.08 -11.32 -2.27
C PHE A 282 10.56 -11.37 -2.15
N TYR A 283 9.89 -10.21 -2.01
CA TYR A 283 8.44 -10.13 -1.97
C TYR A 283 7.80 -10.62 -3.26
N THR A 284 8.39 -10.31 -4.39
CA THR A 284 7.88 -10.70 -5.71
C THR A 284 8.31 -12.11 -6.12
N HIS A 285 9.54 -12.52 -5.83
CA HIS A 285 10.13 -13.76 -6.37
C HIS A 285 10.43 -14.82 -5.31
N ALA A 286 10.32 -14.52 -4.02
CA ALA A 286 10.52 -15.42 -2.88
C ALA A 286 11.92 -16.03 -2.70
N GLY A 287 12.82 -15.94 -3.67
CA GLY A 287 14.19 -16.48 -3.62
C GLY A 287 14.27 -17.98 -3.87
N ARG A 288 15.52 -18.44 -4.07
CA ARG A 288 15.89 -19.80 -4.49
C ARG A 288 15.23 -20.92 -3.68
N PHE A 289 15.26 -20.79 -2.37
CA PHE A 289 14.80 -21.87 -1.46
C PHE A 289 13.30 -21.83 -1.19
N TYR A 290 12.58 -20.83 -1.66
CA TYR A 290 11.17 -20.62 -1.36
C TYR A 290 10.27 -20.57 -2.59
N ASN A 291 10.87 -20.54 -3.78
CA ASN A 291 10.14 -20.44 -5.03
C ASN A 291 10.15 -21.78 -5.79
N PRO A 292 9.02 -22.48 -5.87
CA PRO A 292 8.93 -23.77 -6.55
C PRO A 292 8.78 -23.63 -8.08
N PHE A 293 8.53 -22.44 -8.60
CA PHE A 293 8.20 -22.23 -10.00
C PHE A 293 9.41 -22.03 -10.89
N VAL A 294 10.53 -21.57 -10.32
CA VAL A 294 11.80 -21.38 -11.03
C VAL A 294 12.61 -22.66 -10.98
N PRO A 295 12.99 -23.25 -12.11
CA PRO A 295 13.84 -24.44 -12.14
C PRO A 295 15.17 -24.22 -11.45
N LYS A 296 15.72 -25.30 -10.84
CA LYS A 296 17.01 -25.24 -10.15
C LYS A 296 18.13 -24.77 -11.05
N GLU A 297 18.12 -25.21 -12.29
CA GLU A 297 19.11 -24.91 -13.32
C GLU A 297 19.19 -23.41 -13.64
N VAL A 298 18.08 -22.68 -13.53
CA VAL A 298 18.05 -21.22 -13.71
C VAL A 298 18.74 -20.51 -12.55
N TRP A 299 18.48 -20.97 -11.34
CA TRP A 299 19.19 -20.45 -10.15
C TRP A 299 20.69 -20.77 -10.21
N ASP A 300 21.06 -21.99 -10.61
CA ASP A 300 22.46 -22.42 -10.66
C ASP A 300 23.25 -21.72 -11.78
N ALA A 301 22.60 -21.45 -12.91
CA ALA A 301 23.23 -20.74 -14.02
C ALA A 301 23.52 -19.27 -13.68
N ASN A 302 22.64 -18.64 -12.91
CA ASN A 302 22.73 -17.22 -12.56
C ASN A 302 23.28 -16.35 -13.70
N GLU A 303 22.64 -16.45 -14.86
CA GLU A 303 23.13 -15.90 -16.13
C GLU A 303 23.39 -14.39 -15.99
N ASN A 304 24.61 -13.97 -16.34
CA ASN A 304 25.09 -12.58 -16.23
C ASN A 304 24.97 -11.98 -14.81
N GLY A 305 24.97 -12.80 -13.76
CA GLY A 305 24.82 -12.34 -12.38
C GLY A 305 23.44 -11.73 -12.07
N ALA A 306 22.44 -12.08 -12.86
CA ALA A 306 21.09 -11.49 -12.72
C ALA A 306 20.44 -11.76 -11.35
N LEU A 307 20.86 -12.82 -10.66
CA LEU A 307 20.32 -13.23 -9.37
C LEU A 307 21.25 -12.91 -8.19
N ASP A 308 22.35 -12.20 -8.41
CA ASP A 308 23.34 -11.88 -7.40
C ASP A 308 22.74 -11.19 -6.17
N LEU A 309 21.77 -10.30 -6.39
CA LEU A 309 21.04 -9.65 -5.30
C LEU A 309 20.31 -10.66 -4.40
N MET A 310 19.72 -11.70 -4.99
CA MET A 310 18.96 -12.71 -4.25
C MET A 310 19.84 -13.78 -3.63
N GLU A 311 21.01 -14.03 -4.20
CA GLU A 311 22.01 -14.98 -3.68
C GLU A 311 22.91 -14.33 -2.61
N GLY A 312 22.77 -13.03 -2.35
CA GLY A 312 23.60 -12.33 -1.38
C GLY A 312 25.02 -12.03 -1.84
N VAL A 313 25.27 -12.09 -3.15
CA VAL A 313 26.57 -11.77 -3.75
C VAL A 313 26.79 -10.28 -3.84
N THR A 314 25.73 -9.52 -4.07
CA THR A 314 25.76 -8.05 -4.03
C THR A 314 25.03 -7.52 -2.81
N ASP A 315 25.65 -6.58 -2.11
CA ASP A 315 25.04 -5.83 -1.01
C ASP A 315 24.27 -4.60 -1.51
N VAL A 316 24.45 -4.22 -2.78
CA VAL A 316 23.81 -3.04 -3.37
C VAL A 316 22.45 -3.41 -3.92
N ALA A 317 21.41 -3.09 -3.17
CA ALA A 317 20.03 -3.21 -3.62
C ALA A 317 19.56 -1.87 -4.19
N ASN A 318 19.38 -1.81 -5.51
CA ASN A 318 18.89 -0.66 -6.24
C ASN A 318 17.96 -1.09 -7.37
N GLU A 319 17.40 -0.13 -8.09
CA GLU A 319 16.47 -0.38 -9.16
C GLU A 319 17.06 -1.23 -10.29
N GLN A 320 18.32 -1.01 -10.67
CA GLN A 320 18.96 -1.77 -11.74
C GLN A 320 19.12 -3.25 -11.36
N GLU A 321 19.54 -3.55 -10.14
CA GLU A 321 19.65 -4.91 -9.65
C GLU A 321 18.27 -5.61 -9.59
N ILE A 322 17.24 -4.89 -9.16
CA ILE A 322 15.86 -5.39 -9.19
C ILE A 322 15.42 -5.70 -10.62
N MET A 323 15.69 -4.83 -11.58
CA MET A 323 15.31 -5.06 -12.97
C MET A 323 16.02 -6.26 -13.58
N LYS A 324 17.27 -6.52 -13.23
CA LYS A 324 17.97 -7.78 -13.62
C LYS A 324 17.23 -9.02 -13.12
N VAL A 325 16.85 -9.03 -11.84
CA VAL A 325 16.08 -10.12 -11.23
C VAL A 325 14.73 -10.29 -11.94
N TYR A 326 14.04 -9.19 -12.20
CA TYR A 326 12.75 -9.20 -12.89
C TYR A 326 12.87 -9.81 -14.28
N THR A 327 13.80 -9.33 -15.08
CA THR A 327 14.02 -9.81 -16.45
C THR A 327 14.35 -11.30 -16.47
N ALA A 328 15.20 -11.76 -15.55
CA ALA A 328 15.60 -13.16 -15.48
C ALA A 328 14.46 -14.11 -15.08
N LEU A 329 13.59 -13.65 -14.17
CA LEU A 329 12.59 -14.52 -13.53
C LEU A 329 11.16 -14.31 -14.03
N GLN A 330 10.85 -13.19 -14.68
CA GLN A 330 9.48 -12.83 -15.05
C GLN A 330 8.75 -13.91 -15.84
N LYS A 331 9.43 -14.60 -16.74
CA LYS A 331 8.83 -15.68 -17.57
C LYS A 331 8.32 -16.89 -16.77
N TYR A 332 8.79 -17.04 -15.54
CA TYR A 332 8.39 -18.13 -14.64
C TYR A 332 7.24 -17.75 -13.71
N PHE A 333 6.81 -16.49 -13.77
CA PHE A 333 5.73 -15.98 -12.94
C PHE A 333 4.59 -15.51 -13.81
N PRO A 334 3.59 -16.34 -14.04
CA PRO A 334 2.39 -15.83 -14.66
C PRO A 334 1.84 -14.70 -13.80
N SER A 335 1.95 -13.48 -14.30
CA SER A 335 1.32 -12.34 -13.66
C SER A 335 -0.16 -12.37 -13.96
N TRP A 336 -0.98 -12.43 -12.93
CA TRP A 336 -2.40 -12.21 -13.06
C TRP A 336 -2.75 -10.95 -12.29
N VAL A 337 -3.44 -10.00 -12.92
CA VAL A 337 -3.79 -8.70 -12.32
C VAL A 337 -2.55 -7.94 -11.78
N GLY A 338 -1.38 -8.10 -12.41
CA GLY A 338 -0.15 -7.41 -12.00
C GLY A 338 0.53 -7.98 -10.73
N TYR A 339 0.09 -9.13 -10.21
CA TYR A 339 0.66 -9.73 -9.01
C TYR A 339 1.41 -11.02 -9.29
N ASN A 340 2.65 -11.09 -8.85
CA ASN A 340 3.45 -12.30 -8.91
C ASN A 340 3.00 -13.33 -7.87
N MET A 341 3.08 -14.61 -8.20
CA MET A 341 2.50 -15.68 -7.42
C MET A 341 3.27 -16.05 -6.15
N ALA A 342 4.56 -15.74 -6.08
CA ALA A 342 5.41 -16.16 -4.98
C ALA A 342 5.68 -15.01 -3.99
N LYS A 343 4.69 -14.63 -3.22
CA LYS A 343 4.83 -13.61 -2.17
C LYS A 343 5.46 -14.20 -0.92
N CYS A 344 6.54 -13.61 -0.38
CA CYS A 344 7.22 -14.18 0.77
C CYS A 344 6.40 -14.14 2.06
N GLY A 345 5.74 -13.00 2.39
CA GLY A 345 4.88 -12.86 3.57
C GLY A 345 5.49 -13.22 4.95
N GLY A 346 6.80 -13.50 5.02
CA GLY A 346 7.46 -14.02 6.23
C GLY A 346 7.30 -13.12 7.45
N CYS A 347 7.48 -11.82 7.29
CA CYS A 347 7.32 -10.87 8.39
C CYS A 347 5.89 -10.82 8.93
N ILE A 348 4.88 -10.92 8.05
CA ILE A 348 3.46 -10.92 8.43
C ILE A 348 3.15 -12.20 9.22
N ARG A 349 3.51 -13.37 8.70
CA ARG A 349 3.25 -14.68 9.32
C ARG A 349 3.91 -14.78 10.68
N ALA A 350 5.18 -14.38 10.78
CA ALA A 350 5.92 -14.38 12.05
C ALA A 350 5.27 -13.45 13.09
N CYS A 351 4.80 -12.28 12.67
CA CYS A 351 4.13 -11.33 13.55
C CYS A 351 2.79 -11.90 14.05
N VAL A 352 1.93 -12.42 13.16
CA VAL A 352 0.66 -13.05 13.54
C VAL A 352 0.88 -14.15 14.58
N SER A 353 1.83 -15.06 14.30
CA SER A 353 2.14 -16.15 15.22
C SER A 353 2.56 -15.66 16.61
N MET A 354 3.32 -14.58 16.69
CA MET A 354 3.75 -14.02 17.97
C MET A 354 2.61 -13.30 18.70
N LEU A 355 1.76 -12.58 17.96
CA LEU A 355 0.62 -11.85 18.54
C LEU A 355 -0.48 -12.78 19.05
N GLU A 356 -0.70 -13.92 18.41
CA GLU A 356 -1.66 -14.92 18.85
C GLU A 356 -1.20 -15.72 20.09
N LYS A 357 0.10 -15.95 20.24
CA LYS A 357 0.65 -16.89 21.24
C LYS A 357 1.04 -16.26 22.58
N LYS A 358 1.36 -14.99 22.63
CA LYS A 358 2.05 -14.38 23.79
C LYS A 358 1.35 -13.13 24.37
N GLY A 359 0.06 -13.17 24.50
CA GLY A 359 -0.68 -12.03 25.03
C GLY A 359 -0.56 -10.80 24.15
N GLY A 360 -0.49 -11.01 22.84
CA GLY A 360 -0.52 -9.93 21.85
C GLY A 360 -1.94 -9.42 21.63
N CYS A 361 -2.07 -8.43 20.77
CA CYS A 361 -3.37 -7.83 20.46
C CYS A 361 -4.39 -8.81 19.84
N MET A 362 -3.92 -9.93 19.29
CA MET A 362 -4.76 -10.98 18.68
C MET A 362 -4.96 -12.20 19.58
N GLU A 363 -4.50 -12.16 20.82
CA GLU A 363 -4.63 -13.30 21.75
C GLU A 363 -6.10 -13.66 21.98
N GLY A 364 -6.38 -14.97 21.95
CA GLY A 364 -7.74 -15.49 22.15
C GLY A 364 -8.70 -15.28 20.98
N ARG A 365 -8.27 -14.65 19.90
CA ARG A 365 -9.11 -14.43 18.71
C ARG A 365 -9.45 -15.72 17.98
N PHE A 366 -8.58 -16.71 18.02
CA PHE A 366 -8.77 -18.01 17.40
C PHE A 366 -8.54 -19.11 18.42
N GLU A 367 -9.32 -20.17 18.36
CA GLU A 367 -9.17 -21.35 19.25
C GLU A 367 -7.80 -22.02 19.07
N ALA A 368 -7.33 -22.10 17.83
CA ALA A 368 -6.01 -22.62 17.52
C ALA A 368 -5.09 -21.51 16.98
N PRO A 369 -3.83 -21.44 17.44
CA PRO A 369 -2.86 -20.49 16.90
C PRO A 369 -2.57 -20.78 15.42
N LEU A 370 -2.06 -19.76 14.70
CA LEU A 370 -1.55 -19.98 13.36
C LEU A 370 -0.46 -21.05 13.42
N ARG A 371 -0.59 -22.07 12.58
CA ARG A 371 0.44 -23.13 12.48
C ARG A 371 1.75 -22.52 12.00
N THR A 372 2.74 -22.52 12.87
CA THR A 372 4.11 -22.20 12.49
C THR A 372 4.81 -23.49 12.07
N LYS A 373 4.64 -23.90 10.85
CA LYS A 373 5.64 -24.77 10.23
C LYS A 373 6.91 -23.95 10.05
N LYS A 374 8.09 -24.60 10.13
CA LYS A 374 9.32 -24.00 9.61
C LYS A 374 9.03 -23.49 8.22
N ALA A 375 9.57 -22.31 7.91
CA ALA A 375 9.45 -21.78 6.56
C ALA A 375 9.74 -22.91 5.57
N TRP A 376 8.82 -23.13 4.66
CA TRP A 376 8.96 -24.16 3.64
C TRP A 376 10.22 -23.87 2.82
N LYS A 377 11.09 -24.83 2.72
CA LYS A 377 12.33 -24.72 1.94
C LYS A 377 12.41 -25.86 0.95
N LEU A 378 12.87 -25.53 -0.24
CA LEU A 378 13.26 -26.52 -1.25
C LEU A 378 14.67 -27.05 -0.92
N ASP A 379 14.88 -28.32 -1.12
CA ASP A 379 16.23 -28.93 -1.14
C ASP A 379 16.87 -28.56 -2.50
N ARG A 380 17.72 -27.52 -2.47
CA ARG A 380 18.38 -26.97 -3.66
C ARG A 380 19.78 -26.51 -3.36
#